data_9bb064f5c7716fdff9d3278743edde38
#
_entry.id   9bb064f5c7716fdff9d3278743edde38
#
_cell.length_a   1.000
_cell.length_b   1.000
_cell.length_c   1.000
_cell.angle_alpha   90.00
_cell.angle_beta   90.00
_cell.angle_gamma   90.00
#
_symmetry.space_group_name_H-M   'P 1'
#
loop_
_entity.id
_entity.type
_entity.pdbx_description
1 polymer ?
#
loop_
_entity_poly.entity_id
_entity_poly.type
_entity_poly.pdbx_seq_one_letter_code
_entity_poly.pdbx_strand_id
1 'polypeptide(L)'
;LQTLAEQQPEQVLTLVYTSGTTGNPKGVMLSVQAMAYTAASACAELRMSPQDRFFSFLPLSHVAERFMVEFNSLYCGAPVAFVESMESFASDLRHVRPTVFFAVPRLWTRFQQGVLEKLPQAKLTRLLRIPLLGGLVARKIRRGLGLDQARVMISGAAAISRGLLDWYQAIGLTLCEGYGMSEN
;
A
#
# COMPACT_ATOMS: atom_id res chain seq x y z
N LEU A 1 -13.13 -28.26 4.71
CA LEU A 1 -11.73 -28.62 4.39
C LEU A 1 -11.65 -29.42 3.08
N GLN A 2 -12.56 -30.35 2.79
CA GLN A 2 -12.61 -31.05 1.50
C GLN A 2 -12.76 -30.12 0.31
N THR A 3 -13.59 -29.09 0.43
CA THR A 3 -13.85 -28.09 -0.65
C THR A 3 -12.59 -27.32 -1.08
N LEU A 4 -11.65 -27.07 -0.18
CA LEU A 4 -10.39 -26.40 -0.51
C LEU A 4 -9.41 -27.30 -1.30
N ALA A 5 -9.45 -28.62 -1.05
CA ALA A 5 -8.61 -29.59 -1.76
C ALA A 5 -9.10 -29.88 -3.20
N GLU A 6 -10.36 -29.49 -3.52
CA GLU A 6 -11.00 -29.76 -4.82
C GLU A 6 -10.94 -28.55 -5.78
N GLN A 7 -10.37 -27.43 -5.34
CA GLN A 7 -10.27 -26.24 -6.20
C GLN A 7 -9.32 -26.49 -7.38
N GLN A 8 -9.81 -26.22 -8.58
CA GLN A 8 -9.00 -26.30 -9.79
C GLN A 8 -8.29 -24.98 -10.05
N PRO A 9 -7.06 -25.00 -10.57
CA PRO A 9 -6.27 -23.78 -10.84
C PRO A 9 -7.01 -22.77 -11.72
N GLU A 10 -7.77 -23.24 -12.70
CA GLU A 10 -8.51 -22.44 -13.68
C GLU A 10 -9.85 -21.91 -13.14
N GLN A 11 -10.28 -22.40 -11.97
CA GLN A 11 -11.52 -21.96 -11.37
C GLN A 11 -11.49 -20.46 -11.09
N VAL A 12 -12.57 -19.75 -11.43
CA VAL A 12 -12.72 -18.32 -11.11
C VAL A 12 -12.81 -18.16 -9.59
N LEU A 13 -11.86 -17.45 -9.04
CA LEU A 13 -11.80 -17.15 -7.61
C LEU A 13 -12.59 -15.89 -7.27
N THR A 14 -12.49 -14.87 -8.11
CA THR A 14 -13.16 -13.59 -7.89
C THR A 14 -13.45 -12.86 -9.19
N LEU A 15 -14.46 -11.97 -9.14
CA LEU A 15 -14.81 -11.05 -10.20
C LEU A 15 -14.52 -9.63 -9.72
N VAL A 16 -13.80 -8.88 -10.55
CA VAL A 16 -13.54 -7.45 -10.32
C VAL A 16 -14.17 -6.67 -11.45
N TYR A 17 -15.16 -5.84 -11.13
CA TYR A 17 -15.82 -5.00 -12.12
C TYR A 17 -15.06 -3.71 -12.37
N THR A 18 -14.78 -3.43 -13.63
CA THR A 18 -14.16 -2.17 -14.08
C THR A 18 -15.19 -1.33 -14.84
N SER A 19 -15.08 -0.01 -14.78
CA SER A 19 -16.05 0.91 -15.41
C SER A 19 -16.07 0.85 -16.95
N GLY A 20 -15.11 0.16 -17.56
CA GLY A 20 -15.00 0.00 -19.01
C GLY A 20 -15.02 1.34 -19.78
N THR A 21 -14.25 1.44 -20.85
CA THR A 21 -14.22 2.63 -21.71
C THR A 21 -15.51 2.82 -22.54
N THR A 22 -16.36 1.79 -22.61
CA THR A 22 -17.59 1.74 -23.42
C THR A 22 -18.89 1.95 -22.63
N GLY A 23 -18.79 2.33 -21.34
CA GLY A 23 -19.94 2.68 -20.51
C GLY A 23 -20.57 1.53 -19.72
N ASN A 24 -20.51 0.29 -20.19
CA ASN A 24 -20.99 -0.87 -19.44
C ASN A 24 -19.86 -1.48 -18.58
N PRO A 25 -20.09 -1.72 -17.28
CA PRO A 25 -19.11 -2.38 -16.44
C PRO A 25 -18.74 -3.77 -16.99
N LYS A 26 -17.45 -4.08 -17.00
CA LYS A 26 -16.92 -5.39 -17.40
C LYS A 26 -16.38 -6.13 -16.17
N GLY A 27 -16.80 -7.37 -16.01
CA GLY A 27 -16.30 -8.24 -14.94
C GLY A 27 -15.02 -8.95 -15.38
N VAL A 28 -13.90 -8.62 -14.77
CA VAL A 28 -12.63 -9.32 -14.94
C VAL A 28 -12.65 -10.57 -14.08
N MET A 29 -12.49 -11.73 -14.71
CA MET A 29 -12.44 -13.03 -14.04
C MET A 29 -11.00 -13.34 -13.64
N LEU A 30 -10.76 -13.47 -12.35
CA LEU A 30 -9.44 -13.83 -11.83
C LEU A 30 -9.48 -15.28 -11.31
N SER A 31 -8.60 -16.12 -11.85
CA SER A 31 -8.53 -17.53 -11.45
C SER A 31 -7.76 -17.72 -10.15
N VAL A 32 -7.95 -18.89 -9.52
CA VAL A 32 -7.17 -19.33 -8.36
C VAL A 32 -5.67 -19.29 -8.67
N GLN A 33 -5.27 -19.84 -9.82
CA GLN A 33 -3.87 -19.88 -10.25
C GLN A 33 -3.27 -18.48 -10.42
N ALA A 34 -3.98 -17.57 -11.11
CA ALA A 34 -3.49 -16.20 -11.35
C ALA A 34 -3.25 -15.46 -10.03
N MET A 35 -4.20 -15.54 -9.10
CA MET A 35 -4.08 -14.87 -7.81
C MET A 35 -3.00 -15.49 -6.93
N ALA A 36 -2.91 -16.82 -6.89
CA ALA A 36 -1.89 -17.52 -6.12
C ALA A 36 -0.48 -17.26 -6.67
N TYR A 37 -0.30 -17.30 -8.00
CA TYR A 37 0.98 -17.00 -8.64
C TYR A 37 1.45 -15.57 -8.36
N THR A 38 0.53 -14.60 -8.51
CA THR A 38 0.85 -13.19 -8.29
C THR A 38 1.18 -12.91 -6.82
N ALA A 39 0.43 -13.49 -5.88
CA ALA A 39 0.71 -13.37 -4.45
C ALA A 39 2.05 -14.02 -4.07
N ALA A 40 2.34 -15.22 -4.60
CA ALA A 40 3.61 -15.91 -4.40
C ALA A 40 4.79 -15.05 -4.89
N SER A 41 4.67 -14.50 -6.10
CA SER A 41 5.71 -13.67 -6.71
C SER A 41 5.94 -12.38 -5.93
N ALA A 42 4.86 -11.67 -5.54
CA ALA A 42 4.95 -10.45 -4.75
C ALA A 42 5.54 -10.70 -3.36
N CYS A 43 5.09 -11.76 -2.69
CA CYS A 43 5.61 -12.11 -1.37
C CYS A 43 7.09 -12.50 -1.41
N ALA A 44 7.54 -13.21 -2.44
CA ALA A 44 8.94 -13.54 -2.63
C ALA A 44 9.79 -12.32 -2.92
N GLU A 45 9.40 -11.48 -3.88
CA GLU A 45 10.14 -10.28 -4.29
C GLU A 45 10.25 -9.26 -3.16
N LEU A 46 9.15 -9.00 -2.47
CA LEU A 46 9.07 -8.03 -1.37
C LEU A 46 9.43 -8.64 -0.01
N ARG A 47 9.81 -9.93 0.02
CA ARG A 47 10.16 -10.69 1.23
C ARG A 47 9.10 -10.54 2.32
N MET A 48 7.83 -10.65 1.93
CA MET A 48 6.72 -10.60 2.88
C MET A 48 6.69 -11.85 3.75
N SER A 49 6.25 -11.71 5.00
CA SER A 49 6.33 -12.76 6.00
C SER A 49 5.20 -12.64 7.03
N PRO A 50 4.96 -13.65 7.87
CA PRO A 50 3.96 -13.58 8.94
C PRO A 50 4.21 -12.47 9.97
N GLN A 51 5.42 -11.92 10.03
CA GLN A 51 5.78 -10.82 10.93
C GLN A 51 5.35 -9.44 10.39
N ASP A 52 4.92 -9.39 9.13
CA ASP A 52 4.41 -8.16 8.55
C ASP A 52 3.02 -7.80 9.07
N ARG A 53 2.65 -6.57 8.90
CA ARG A 53 1.33 -6.03 9.23
C ARG A 53 0.82 -5.22 8.06
N PHE A 54 -0.37 -5.55 7.60
CA PHE A 54 -1.07 -4.84 6.53
C PHE A 54 -2.12 -3.90 7.11
N PHE A 55 -2.46 -2.87 6.33
CA PHE A 55 -3.52 -1.93 6.68
C PHE A 55 -4.48 -1.80 5.50
N SER A 56 -5.71 -2.23 5.71
CA SER A 56 -6.80 -2.25 4.73
C SER A 56 -7.68 -1.02 4.87
N PHE A 57 -7.84 -0.27 3.79
CA PHE A 57 -8.68 0.95 3.78
C PHE A 57 -9.31 1.26 2.42
N LEU A 58 -8.86 0.62 1.35
CA LEU A 58 -9.47 0.77 0.03
C LEU A 58 -10.67 -0.18 -0.10
N PRO A 59 -11.60 0.09 -1.04
CA PRO A 59 -12.70 -0.83 -1.28
C PRO A 59 -12.21 -2.19 -1.78
N LEU A 60 -12.71 -3.28 -1.20
CA LEU A 60 -12.43 -4.65 -1.64
C LEU A 60 -12.97 -4.96 -3.06
N SER A 61 -13.80 -4.10 -3.61
CA SER A 61 -14.22 -4.15 -5.02
C SER A 61 -13.09 -3.77 -5.99
N HIS A 62 -12.00 -3.15 -5.50
CA HIS A 62 -10.86 -2.76 -6.31
C HIS A 62 -9.76 -3.82 -6.24
N VAL A 63 -9.24 -4.25 -7.41
CA VAL A 63 -8.19 -5.28 -7.49
C VAL A 63 -6.97 -4.96 -6.65
N ALA A 64 -6.59 -3.69 -6.55
CA ALA A 64 -5.43 -3.29 -5.76
C ALA A 64 -5.56 -3.67 -4.28
N GLU A 65 -6.73 -3.46 -3.65
CA GLU A 65 -6.95 -3.85 -2.26
C GLU A 65 -6.99 -5.37 -2.11
N ARG A 66 -7.72 -6.05 -3.02
CA ARG A 66 -7.77 -7.52 -3.03
C ARG A 66 -6.40 -8.14 -3.15
N PHE A 67 -5.59 -7.65 -4.10
CA PHE A 67 -4.27 -8.23 -4.35
C PHE A 67 -3.24 -7.76 -3.32
N MET A 68 -3.07 -6.43 -3.17
CA MET A 68 -1.97 -5.88 -2.36
C MET A 68 -2.14 -6.12 -0.86
N VAL A 69 -3.37 -6.22 -0.38
CA VAL A 69 -3.64 -6.42 1.05
C VAL A 69 -4.18 -7.83 1.30
N GLU A 70 -5.37 -8.16 0.76
CA GLU A 70 -6.08 -9.40 1.09
C GLU A 70 -5.27 -10.65 0.71
N PHE A 71 -4.93 -10.82 -0.58
CA PHE A 71 -4.26 -12.04 -1.03
C PHE A 71 -2.82 -12.15 -0.56
N ASN A 72 -2.05 -11.06 -0.56
CA ASN A 72 -0.68 -11.11 -0.06
C ASN A 72 -0.63 -11.41 1.44
N SER A 73 -1.52 -10.84 2.24
CA SER A 73 -1.56 -11.13 3.67
C SER A 73 -1.95 -12.58 3.96
N LEU A 74 -2.96 -13.11 3.26
CA LEU A 74 -3.37 -14.50 3.35
C LEU A 74 -2.22 -15.44 2.94
N TYR A 75 -1.55 -15.14 1.83
CA TYR A 75 -0.47 -15.98 1.32
C TYR A 75 0.72 -16.04 2.26
N CYS A 76 1.16 -14.91 2.81
CA CYS A 76 2.30 -14.88 3.74
C CYS A 76 1.91 -15.09 5.21
N GLY A 77 0.62 -15.25 5.54
CA GLY A 77 0.14 -15.47 6.90
C GLY A 77 0.24 -14.25 7.82
N ALA A 78 0.24 -13.04 7.26
CA ALA A 78 0.38 -11.81 8.03
C ALA A 78 -0.96 -11.21 8.47
N PRO A 79 -1.04 -10.57 9.65
CA PRO A 79 -2.25 -9.91 10.11
C PRO A 79 -2.61 -8.67 9.29
N VAL A 80 -3.91 -8.44 9.13
CA VAL A 80 -4.49 -7.25 8.51
C VAL A 80 -5.26 -6.46 9.55
N ALA A 81 -5.00 -5.18 9.66
CA ALA A 81 -5.84 -4.24 10.40
C ALA A 81 -6.71 -3.45 9.43
N PHE A 82 -7.98 -3.33 9.73
CA PHE A 82 -8.94 -2.56 8.92
C PHE A 82 -9.10 -1.16 9.49
N VAL A 83 -9.26 -0.18 8.61
CA VAL A 83 -9.66 1.16 9.01
C VAL A 83 -11.06 1.12 9.63
N GLU A 84 -11.25 1.79 10.76
CA GLU A 84 -12.57 1.88 11.38
C GLU A 84 -13.50 2.80 10.57
N SER A 85 -12.98 3.96 10.18
CA SER A 85 -13.68 4.93 9.32
C SER A 85 -12.67 5.81 8.56
N MET A 86 -13.14 6.56 7.58
CA MET A 86 -12.28 7.53 6.88
C MET A 86 -11.90 8.73 7.77
N GLU A 87 -12.71 9.05 8.77
CA GLU A 87 -12.44 10.07 9.77
C GLU A 87 -11.32 9.64 10.73
N SER A 88 -11.30 8.36 11.13
CA SER A 88 -10.27 7.80 12.02
C SER A 88 -9.00 7.35 11.29
N PHE A 89 -8.99 7.35 9.94
CA PHE A 89 -7.91 6.81 9.11
C PHE A 89 -6.51 7.18 9.61
N ALA A 90 -6.27 8.46 9.90
CA ALA A 90 -4.94 8.91 10.31
C ALA A 90 -4.55 8.47 11.72
N SER A 91 -5.53 8.29 12.63
CA SER A 91 -5.31 7.74 13.96
C SER A 91 -5.05 6.25 13.89
N ASP A 92 -5.83 5.52 13.10
CA ASP A 92 -5.72 4.08 12.93
C ASP A 92 -4.37 3.71 12.29
N LEU A 93 -3.97 4.43 11.24
CA LEU A 93 -2.66 4.23 10.61
C LEU A 93 -1.51 4.44 11.60
N ARG A 94 -1.59 5.46 12.48
CA ARG A 94 -0.59 5.68 13.53
C ARG A 94 -0.61 4.63 14.64
N HIS A 95 -1.77 4.04 14.89
CA HIS A 95 -1.92 2.97 15.87
C HIS A 95 -1.36 1.64 15.34
N VAL A 96 -1.75 1.27 14.13
CA VAL A 96 -1.37 0.02 13.47
C VAL A 96 0.11 0.01 13.09
N ARG A 97 0.63 1.11 12.56
CA ARG A 97 2.02 1.25 12.08
C ARG A 97 2.40 0.08 11.15
N PRO A 98 1.73 -0.04 9.99
CA PRO A 98 1.93 -1.17 9.10
C PRO A 98 3.39 -1.28 8.64
N THR A 99 3.83 -2.50 8.35
CA THR A 99 5.14 -2.77 7.74
C THR A 99 5.07 -2.83 6.23
N VAL A 100 3.88 -3.17 5.70
CA VAL A 100 3.54 -3.15 4.28
C VAL A 100 2.38 -2.17 4.09
N PHE A 101 2.58 -1.16 3.25
CA PHE A 101 1.57 -0.13 3.02
C PHE A 101 1.46 0.19 1.53
N PHE A 102 0.28 -0.02 0.99
CA PHE A 102 -0.08 0.35 -0.39
C PHE A 102 -0.99 1.57 -0.38
N ALA A 103 -0.74 2.53 -1.28
CA ALA A 103 -1.61 3.68 -1.46
C ALA A 103 -1.51 4.26 -2.88
N VAL A 104 -2.54 4.99 -3.28
CA VAL A 104 -2.55 5.73 -4.55
C VAL A 104 -1.75 7.04 -4.42
N PRO A 105 -1.20 7.61 -5.52
CA PRO A 105 -0.39 8.83 -5.49
C PRO A 105 -1.07 10.02 -4.80
N ARG A 106 -2.39 10.13 -4.92
CA ARG A 106 -3.17 11.19 -4.29
C ARG A 106 -3.07 11.16 -2.75
N LEU A 107 -3.02 9.98 -2.14
CA LEU A 107 -2.85 9.86 -0.69
C LEU A 107 -1.44 10.23 -0.26
N TRP A 108 -0.43 9.81 -1.01
CA TRP A 108 0.96 10.20 -0.77
C TRP A 108 1.14 11.72 -0.84
N THR A 109 0.54 12.37 -1.84
CA THR A 109 0.54 13.84 -1.94
C THR A 109 -0.13 14.49 -0.74
N ARG A 110 -1.27 13.96 -0.28
CA ARG A 110 -1.99 14.47 0.88
C ARG A 110 -1.18 14.37 2.17
N PHE A 111 -0.45 13.28 2.36
CA PHE A 111 0.46 13.13 3.49
C PHE A 111 1.59 14.17 3.46
N GLN A 112 2.22 14.36 2.30
CA GLN A 112 3.23 15.40 2.12
C GLN A 112 2.67 16.78 2.47
N GLN A 113 1.53 17.14 1.92
CA GLN A 113 0.88 18.43 2.18
C GLN A 113 0.62 18.64 3.67
N GLY A 114 0.03 17.67 4.37
CA GLY A 114 -0.23 17.76 5.80
C GLY A 114 1.04 17.90 6.67
N VAL A 115 2.18 17.40 6.19
CA VAL A 115 3.48 17.66 6.84
C VAL A 115 3.95 19.08 6.54
N LEU A 116 3.84 19.53 5.28
CA LEU A 116 4.33 20.84 4.85
C LEU A 116 3.51 22.02 5.38
N GLU A 117 2.23 21.82 5.68
CA GLU A 117 1.41 22.79 6.42
C GLU A 117 1.98 23.11 7.81
N LYS A 118 2.50 22.09 8.50
CA LYS A 118 3.09 22.24 9.84
C LYS A 118 4.57 22.62 9.80
N LEU A 119 5.27 22.18 8.78
CA LEU A 119 6.71 22.39 8.61
C LEU A 119 7.03 22.71 7.14
N PRO A 120 7.05 24.02 6.76
CA PRO A 120 7.30 24.45 5.39
C PRO A 120 8.57 23.86 4.78
N GLN A 121 8.57 23.57 3.48
CA GLN A 121 9.62 22.87 2.75
C GLN A 121 11.03 23.44 3.00
N ALA A 122 11.19 24.76 2.96
CA ALA A 122 12.48 25.40 3.18
C ALA A 122 13.05 25.11 4.58
N LYS A 123 12.19 25.10 5.59
CA LYS A 123 12.57 24.78 6.97
C LYS A 123 12.87 23.29 7.12
N LEU A 124 12.03 22.43 6.54
CA LEU A 124 12.25 20.99 6.53
C LEU A 124 13.62 20.65 5.90
N THR A 125 13.91 21.19 4.71
CA THR A 125 15.17 20.95 4.00
C THR A 125 16.39 21.38 4.84
N ARG A 126 16.31 22.52 5.53
CA ARG A 126 17.39 22.98 6.43
C ARG A 126 17.60 22.02 7.59
N LEU A 127 16.50 21.61 8.26
CA LEU A 127 16.57 20.71 9.40
C LEU A 127 17.12 19.33 9.04
N LEU A 128 16.73 18.77 7.88
CA LEU A 128 17.21 17.48 7.42
C LEU A 128 18.73 17.48 7.12
N ARG A 129 19.32 18.64 6.82
CA ARG A 129 20.78 18.78 6.56
C ARG A 129 21.61 18.81 7.84
N ILE A 130 21.01 19.04 9.00
CA ILE A 130 21.76 19.14 10.28
C ILE A 130 22.05 17.72 10.78
N PRO A 131 23.32 17.34 10.98
CA PRO A 131 23.69 16.04 11.53
C PRO A 131 22.93 15.74 12.82
N LEU A 132 22.53 14.49 13.02
CA LEU A 132 21.72 13.99 14.15
C LEU A 132 20.31 14.56 14.22
N LEU A 133 20.13 15.87 14.10
CA LEU A 133 18.80 16.52 14.14
C LEU A 133 17.94 16.11 12.94
N GLY A 134 18.52 16.02 11.75
CA GLY A 134 17.81 15.58 10.54
C GLY A 134 17.18 14.19 10.72
N GLY A 135 17.92 13.25 11.29
CA GLY A 135 17.41 11.91 11.59
C GLY A 135 16.25 11.92 12.58
N LEU A 136 16.33 12.75 13.62
CA LEU A 136 15.26 12.91 14.60
C LEU A 136 14.00 13.53 13.99
N VAL A 137 14.17 14.57 13.17
CA VAL A 137 13.06 15.21 12.44
C VAL A 137 12.39 14.21 11.49
N ALA A 138 13.17 13.52 10.67
CA ALA A 138 12.66 12.49 9.75
C ALA A 138 11.91 11.38 10.51
N ARG A 139 12.46 10.87 11.60
CA ARG A 139 11.80 9.86 12.45
C ARG A 139 10.49 10.39 13.03
N LYS A 140 10.46 11.64 13.51
CA LYS A 140 9.24 12.25 14.04
C LYS A 140 8.16 12.37 12.97
N ILE A 141 8.53 12.74 11.73
CA ILE A 141 7.59 12.80 10.60
C ILE A 141 7.05 11.41 10.29
N ARG A 142 7.91 10.42 10.09
CA ARG A 142 7.50 9.04 9.80
C ARG A 142 6.54 8.50 10.87
N ARG A 143 6.85 8.74 12.14
CA ARG A 143 6.00 8.32 13.26
C ARG A 143 4.66 9.08 13.28
N GLY A 144 4.68 10.37 12.96
CA GLY A 144 3.47 11.19 12.82
C GLY A 144 2.56 10.75 11.68
N LEU A 145 3.11 10.16 10.62
CA LEU A 145 2.40 9.53 9.52
C LEU A 145 1.94 8.10 9.83
N GLY A 146 2.46 7.45 10.88
CA GLY A 146 2.22 6.04 11.15
C GLY A 146 3.02 5.07 10.27
N LEU A 147 4.06 5.57 9.59
CA LEU A 147 4.86 4.82 8.60
C LEU A 147 6.31 4.55 9.08
N ASP A 148 6.58 4.73 10.35
CA ASP A 148 7.94 4.55 10.90
C ASP A 148 8.37 3.08 11.02
N GLN A 149 7.45 2.14 10.83
CA GLN A 149 7.72 0.70 10.75
C GLN A 149 7.58 0.16 9.31
N ALA A 150 7.13 1.00 8.39
CA ALA A 150 6.92 0.57 7.02
C ALA A 150 8.26 0.29 6.32
N ARG A 151 8.42 -0.95 5.84
CA ARG A 151 9.58 -1.42 5.07
C ARG A 151 9.25 -1.61 3.59
N VAL A 152 7.98 -1.92 3.28
CA VAL A 152 7.44 -2.01 1.93
C VAL A 152 6.37 -0.95 1.77
N MET A 153 6.61 0.01 0.90
CA MET A 153 5.66 1.06 0.57
C MET A 153 5.50 1.13 -0.94
N ILE A 154 4.27 1.00 -1.40
CA ILE A 154 3.97 0.93 -2.83
C ILE A 154 2.96 2.01 -3.19
N SER A 155 3.26 2.72 -4.26
CA SER A 155 2.33 3.61 -4.95
C SER A 155 1.88 2.95 -6.24
N GLY A 156 0.56 2.89 -6.49
CA GLY A 156 0.04 2.27 -7.71
C GLY A 156 -1.26 2.89 -8.18
N ALA A 157 -1.89 2.29 -9.18
CA ALA A 157 -3.11 2.74 -9.87
C ALA A 157 -2.97 4.03 -10.70
N ALA A 158 -1.89 4.81 -10.52
CA ALA A 158 -1.54 5.96 -11.36
C ALA A 158 -0.06 6.29 -11.16
N ALA A 159 0.54 7.00 -12.13
CA ALA A 159 1.92 7.42 -12.04
C ALA A 159 2.15 8.40 -10.88
N ILE A 160 3.27 8.23 -10.19
CA ILE A 160 3.70 9.12 -9.11
C ILE A 160 4.81 10.05 -9.60
N SER A 161 4.78 11.32 -9.19
CA SER A 161 5.79 12.28 -9.62
C SER A 161 7.15 12.02 -8.98
N ARG A 162 8.22 12.24 -9.72
CA ARG A 162 9.59 12.13 -9.22
C ARG A 162 9.83 12.99 -7.98
N GLY A 163 9.34 14.22 -7.98
CA GLY A 163 9.49 15.13 -6.84
C GLY A 163 8.84 14.61 -5.56
N LEU A 164 7.75 13.83 -5.68
CA LEU A 164 7.11 13.21 -4.52
C LEU A 164 7.95 12.02 -4.00
N LEU A 165 8.49 11.21 -4.88
CA LEU A 165 9.42 10.12 -4.51
C LEU A 165 10.66 10.68 -3.79
N ASP A 166 11.27 11.71 -4.34
CA ASP A 166 12.47 12.34 -3.76
C ASP A 166 12.17 12.95 -2.38
N TRP A 167 10.97 13.52 -2.20
CA TRP A 167 10.54 14.05 -0.90
C TRP A 167 10.43 12.95 0.16
N TYR A 168 9.83 11.81 -0.18
CA TYR A 168 9.73 10.68 0.74
C TYR A 168 11.11 10.11 1.06
N GLN A 169 11.96 10.00 0.06
CA GLN A 169 13.34 9.55 0.26
C GLN A 169 14.12 10.47 1.19
N ALA A 170 13.92 11.78 1.12
CA ALA A 170 14.56 12.75 1.99
C ALA A 170 14.21 12.57 3.48
N ILE A 171 13.02 12.02 3.79
CA ILE A 171 12.62 11.68 5.16
C ILE A 171 12.88 10.20 5.50
N GLY A 172 13.60 9.47 4.63
CA GLY A 172 13.99 8.07 4.84
C GLY A 172 12.87 7.06 4.63
N LEU A 173 11.94 7.35 3.72
CA LEU A 173 10.91 6.42 3.23
C LEU A 173 11.12 6.18 1.74
N THR A 174 11.32 4.92 1.34
CA THR A 174 11.47 4.55 -0.07
C THR A 174 10.15 4.03 -0.59
N LEU A 175 9.54 4.76 -1.52
CA LEU A 175 8.33 4.34 -2.21
C LEU A 175 8.71 3.62 -3.51
N CYS A 176 8.15 2.44 -3.70
CA CYS A 176 8.18 1.71 -4.97
C CYS A 176 6.95 2.06 -5.80
N GLU A 177 7.11 2.21 -7.10
CA GLU A 177 5.98 2.35 -8.02
C GLU A 177 5.59 0.97 -8.54
N GLY A 178 4.33 0.61 -8.32
CA GLY A 178 3.73 -0.62 -8.81
C GLY A 178 2.84 -0.34 -10.03
N TYR A 179 3.08 -1.04 -11.12
CA TYR A 179 2.21 -1.05 -12.30
C TYR A 179 1.38 -2.33 -12.33
N GLY A 180 0.11 -2.21 -12.65
CA GLY A 180 -0.81 -3.31 -12.84
C GLY A 180 -2.19 -2.82 -13.28
N MET A 181 -2.98 -3.72 -13.79
CA MET A 181 -4.37 -3.52 -14.15
C MET A 181 -5.21 -4.71 -13.69
N SER A 182 -6.53 -4.58 -13.70
CA SER A 182 -7.41 -5.66 -13.22
C SER A 182 -7.30 -6.92 -14.07
N GLU A 183 -6.94 -6.77 -15.34
CA GLU A 183 -6.83 -7.85 -16.32
C GLU A 183 -5.46 -8.54 -16.34
N ASN A 184 -4.44 -7.98 -15.66
CA ASN A 184 -3.06 -8.48 -15.72
C ASN A 184 -2.30 -8.26 -14.41
#